data_fa99aaf11e0c856dfc47de599161785e
#
_entry.id   fa99aaf11e0c856dfc47de599161785e
#
_cell.length_a   1.000
_cell.length_b   1.000
_cell.length_c   1.000
_cell.angle_alpha   90.00
_cell.angle_beta   90.00
_cell.angle_gamma   90.00
#
_symmetry.space_group_name_H-M   'P 1'
#
loop_
_entity.id
_entity.type
_entity.pdbx_description
1 polymer ?
#
loop_
_entity_poly.entity_id
_entity_poly.type
_entity_poly.pdbx_seq_one_letter_code
_entity_poly.pdbx_strand_id
1 'polypeptide(L)'
;MAEKGVRFLQLFHRGWDQHGSLPSKIRQQCEDIDQPCAGLIKDLKERGMFDDTLVVCGGEFGRTIYSQGKLTKDNHGRDHHGRCFTTWMAGAGIKRGYDYGQTDDYSYNIIKDPVHIRDLNATILDRMGIDHEKLTFRYQGLDQRLTGVEEARVVKEIIT
;
A
#
# COMPACT_ATOMS: atom_id res chain seq x y z
N MET A 1 16.96 -6.09 11.46
CA MET A 1 17.11 -4.61 11.41
C MET A 1 16.20 -3.92 12.40
N ALA A 2 14.87 -4.19 12.42
CA ALA A 2 13.95 -3.60 13.37
C ALA A 2 14.39 -3.79 14.83
N GLU A 3 14.78 -5.01 15.25
CA GLU A 3 15.32 -5.31 16.58
C GLU A 3 16.58 -4.49 16.96
N LYS A 4 17.24 -3.88 15.99
CA LYS A 4 18.40 -3.00 16.17
C LYS A 4 18.04 -1.53 16.17
N GLY A 5 16.74 -1.22 16.26
CA GLY A 5 16.24 0.15 16.32
C GLY A 5 16.09 0.86 14.98
N VAL A 6 16.18 0.16 13.85
CA VAL A 6 15.87 0.74 12.55
C VAL A 6 14.36 0.94 12.46
N ARG A 7 13.93 2.20 12.44
CA ARG A 7 12.52 2.58 12.56
C ARG A 7 11.75 2.55 11.26
N PHE A 8 12.41 2.69 10.12
CA PHE A 8 11.80 2.68 8.81
C PHE A 8 12.58 1.75 7.88
N LEU A 9 11.88 0.77 7.33
CA LEU A 9 12.42 -0.23 6.41
C LEU A 9 11.57 -0.23 5.15
N GLN A 10 12.19 -0.02 4.00
CA GLN A 10 11.51 -0.07 2.71
C GLN A 10 12.13 -1.18 1.86
N LEU A 11 11.29 -2.11 1.43
CA LEU A 11 11.65 -3.23 0.59
C LEU A 11 11.02 -3.06 -0.78
N PHE A 12 11.82 -3.15 -1.82
CA PHE A 12 11.35 -3.07 -3.19
C PHE A 12 11.42 -4.44 -3.87
N HIS A 13 10.30 -4.86 -4.43
CA HIS A 13 10.23 -6.02 -5.29
C HIS A 13 9.82 -5.56 -6.69
N ARG A 14 10.67 -5.81 -7.69
CA ARG A 14 10.51 -5.37 -9.07
C ARG A 14 9.66 -6.34 -9.90
N GLY A 15 9.19 -5.91 -11.06
CA GLY A 15 8.61 -6.81 -12.07
C GLY A 15 7.07 -6.80 -12.11
N TRP A 16 6.42 -5.85 -11.46
CA TRP A 16 4.96 -5.72 -11.43
C TRP A 16 4.39 -4.92 -12.61
N ASP A 17 5.22 -4.21 -13.37
CA ASP A 17 4.81 -3.41 -14.52
C ASP A 17 4.65 -4.28 -15.78
N GLN A 18 3.53 -5.01 -15.83
CA GLN A 18 3.32 -6.10 -16.79
C GLN A 18 2.41 -5.68 -17.94
N HIS A 19 2.99 -5.04 -18.95
CA HIS A 19 2.33 -4.64 -20.20
C HIS A 19 2.19 -5.78 -21.22
N GLY A 20 2.68 -6.97 -20.92
CA GLY A 20 2.59 -8.18 -21.72
C GLY A 20 2.96 -9.41 -20.92
N SER A 21 2.50 -10.58 -21.38
CA SER A 21 2.73 -11.88 -20.71
C SER A 21 2.29 -11.90 -19.24
N LEU A 22 1.25 -11.12 -18.89
CA LEU A 22 0.73 -11.00 -17.53
C LEU A 22 0.44 -12.35 -16.87
N PRO A 23 -0.23 -13.34 -17.54
CA PRO A 23 -0.61 -14.59 -16.87
C PRO A 23 0.56 -15.38 -16.29
N SER A 24 1.71 -15.37 -16.97
CA SER A 24 2.91 -16.07 -16.47
C SER A 24 3.69 -15.22 -15.48
N LYS A 25 3.87 -13.93 -15.77
CA LYS A 25 4.67 -13.03 -14.96
C LYS A 25 4.05 -12.73 -13.60
N ILE A 26 2.72 -12.51 -13.53
CA ILE A 26 2.05 -12.24 -12.26
C ILE A 26 2.15 -13.44 -11.31
N ARG A 27 2.04 -14.65 -11.83
CA ARG A 27 2.20 -15.88 -11.01
C ARG A 27 3.57 -15.92 -10.37
N GLN A 28 4.62 -15.71 -11.15
CA GLN A 28 5.99 -15.69 -10.63
C GLN A 28 6.18 -14.61 -9.57
N GLN A 29 5.69 -13.38 -9.81
CA GLN A 29 5.79 -12.30 -8.82
C GLN A 29 5.07 -12.64 -7.51
N CYS A 30 3.90 -13.27 -7.59
CA CYS A 30 3.17 -13.71 -6.40
C CYS A 30 3.93 -14.83 -5.66
N GLU A 31 4.48 -15.80 -6.37
CA GLU A 31 5.31 -16.87 -5.77
C GLU A 31 6.54 -16.32 -5.05
N ASP A 32 7.17 -15.28 -5.61
CA ASP A 32 8.35 -14.64 -5.03
C ASP A 32 8.06 -13.93 -3.70
N ILE A 33 6.86 -13.36 -3.51
CA ILE A 33 6.54 -12.54 -2.33
C ILE A 33 5.63 -13.22 -1.30
N ASP A 34 4.85 -14.22 -1.68
CA ASP A 34 3.81 -14.82 -0.82
C ASP A 34 4.41 -15.40 0.47
N GLN A 35 5.35 -16.33 0.32
CA GLN A 35 6.01 -16.95 1.47
C GLN A 35 6.82 -15.97 2.32
N PRO A 36 7.63 -15.05 1.75
CA PRO A 36 8.33 -14.03 2.53
C PRO A 36 7.40 -13.10 3.30
N CYS A 37 6.29 -12.66 2.73
CA CYS A 37 5.30 -11.82 3.42
C CYS A 37 4.66 -12.57 4.59
N ALA A 38 4.23 -13.81 4.38
CA ALA A 38 3.67 -14.65 5.43
C ALA A 38 4.71 -14.92 6.54
N GLY A 39 5.96 -15.22 6.16
CA GLY A 39 7.07 -15.42 7.07
C GLY A 39 7.37 -14.20 7.92
N LEU A 40 7.38 -12.99 7.32
CA LEU A 40 7.57 -11.74 8.04
C LEU A 40 6.50 -11.53 9.11
N ILE A 41 5.24 -11.66 8.75
CA ILE A 41 4.12 -11.49 9.70
C ILE A 41 4.20 -12.50 10.85
N LYS A 42 4.52 -13.75 10.52
CA LYS A 42 4.69 -14.81 11.53
C LYS A 42 5.85 -14.52 12.47
N ASP A 43 7.01 -14.16 11.95
CA ASP A 43 8.22 -13.85 12.74
C ASP A 43 7.99 -12.63 13.66
N LEU A 44 7.36 -11.57 13.15
CA LEU A 44 7.00 -10.41 13.97
C LEU A 44 6.09 -10.79 15.15
N LYS A 45 5.09 -11.66 14.93
CA LYS A 45 4.22 -12.17 16.00
C LYS A 45 4.96 -13.02 17.01
N GLU A 46 5.80 -13.95 16.56
CA GLU A 46 6.59 -14.85 17.42
C GLU A 46 7.58 -14.06 18.29
N ARG A 47 8.10 -12.95 17.80
CA ARG A 47 9.01 -12.04 18.55
C ARG A 47 8.29 -11.01 19.40
N GLY A 48 6.97 -10.96 19.42
CA GLY A 48 6.21 -9.94 20.13
C GLY A 48 6.37 -8.51 19.60
N MET A 49 6.78 -8.37 18.33
CA MET A 49 7.03 -7.07 17.68
C MET A 49 5.86 -6.62 16.80
N PHE A 50 4.87 -7.47 16.59
CA PHE A 50 3.81 -7.21 15.61
C PHE A 50 2.92 -6.01 15.97
N ASP A 51 2.64 -5.83 17.25
CA ASP A 51 1.77 -4.74 17.71
C ASP A 51 2.48 -3.37 17.70
N ASP A 52 3.81 -3.37 17.66
CA ASP A 52 4.66 -2.16 17.55
C ASP A 52 5.21 -1.94 16.13
N THR A 53 4.85 -2.78 15.17
CA THR A 53 5.36 -2.71 13.80
C THR A 53 4.21 -2.57 12.81
N LEU A 54 4.16 -1.45 12.09
CA LEU A 54 3.25 -1.29 10.96
C LEU A 54 3.88 -1.90 9.71
N VAL A 55 3.21 -2.88 9.12
CA VAL A 55 3.56 -3.44 7.82
C VAL A 55 2.59 -2.90 6.78
N VAL A 56 3.11 -2.30 5.72
CA VAL A 56 2.33 -1.77 4.59
C VAL A 56 2.82 -2.42 3.32
N CYS A 57 1.92 -2.96 2.52
CA CYS A 57 2.24 -3.54 1.21
C CYS A 57 1.27 -3.01 0.15
N GLY A 58 1.82 -2.49 -0.92
CA GLY A 58 1.06 -1.98 -2.04
C GLY A 58 1.95 -1.69 -3.23
N GLY A 59 1.33 -1.37 -4.34
CA GLY A 59 1.98 -0.79 -5.51
C GLY A 59 1.82 0.73 -5.53
N GLU A 60 2.43 1.36 -6.53
CA GLU A 60 2.36 2.82 -6.76
C GLU A 60 0.98 3.26 -7.22
N PHE A 61 0.26 2.41 -7.98
CA PHE A 61 -1.12 2.56 -8.43
C PHE A 61 -1.67 1.22 -8.93
N GLY A 62 -2.92 1.22 -9.38
CA GLY A 62 -3.60 0.04 -9.91
C GLY A 62 -3.34 -0.20 -11.41
N ARG A 63 -4.04 -1.19 -11.92
CA ARG A 63 -3.99 -1.59 -13.33
C ARG A 63 -5.38 -1.58 -13.93
N THR A 64 -5.46 -1.30 -15.25
CA THR A 64 -6.71 -1.29 -15.98
C THR A 64 -7.37 -2.67 -16.01
N ILE A 65 -8.69 -2.69 -16.07
CA ILE A 65 -9.46 -3.92 -16.26
C ILE A 65 -9.35 -4.44 -17.68
N TYR A 66 -9.16 -3.56 -18.65
CA TYR A 66 -8.99 -3.91 -20.06
C TYR A 66 -7.53 -4.29 -20.35
N SER A 67 -7.37 -5.15 -21.36
CA SER A 67 -6.07 -5.68 -21.74
C SER A 67 -5.27 -4.70 -22.60
N GLN A 68 -3.95 -4.79 -22.50
CA GLN A 68 -2.98 -4.09 -23.29
C GLN A 68 -2.06 -5.08 -24.02
N GLY A 69 -1.45 -4.63 -25.11
CA GLY A 69 -0.53 -5.43 -25.91
C GLY A 69 -1.24 -6.43 -26.83
N LYS A 70 -0.62 -7.58 -27.06
CA LYS A 70 -1.23 -8.65 -27.87
C LYS A 70 -2.37 -9.28 -27.08
N LEU A 71 -3.58 -9.25 -27.62
CA LEU A 71 -4.78 -9.79 -26.97
C LEU A 71 -4.90 -11.30 -27.20
N THR A 72 -3.94 -12.05 -26.70
CA THR A 72 -4.00 -13.51 -26.67
C THR A 72 -4.15 -14.02 -25.24
N LYS A 73 -4.61 -15.26 -25.09
CA LYS A 73 -4.77 -15.89 -23.78
C LYS A 73 -3.50 -15.83 -22.93
N ASP A 74 -2.35 -15.99 -23.55
CA ASP A 74 -1.07 -16.13 -22.86
C ASP A 74 -0.19 -14.87 -22.94
N ASN A 75 -0.57 -13.89 -23.74
CA ASN A 75 0.24 -12.71 -23.98
C ASN A 75 -0.60 -11.43 -24.05
N HIS A 76 -1.22 -11.09 -22.94
CA HIS A 76 -1.81 -9.78 -22.71
C HIS A 76 -1.18 -9.15 -21.48
N GLY A 77 -1.30 -7.85 -21.38
CA GLY A 77 -0.88 -7.07 -20.22
C GLY A 77 -2.01 -6.16 -19.74
N ARG A 78 -1.71 -5.30 -18.82
CA ARG A 78 -2.60 -4.25 -18.31
C ARG A 78 -1.86 -2.92 -18.26
N ASP A 79 -2.58 -1.84 -18.51
CA ASP A 79 -2.05 -0.49 -18.41
C ASP A 79 -2.19 0.07 -16.98
N HIS A 80 -1.61 1.22 -16.75
CA HIS A 80 -1.66 1.94 -15.49
C HIS A 80 -3.04 2.51 -15.21
N HIS A 81 -3.49 2.43 -13.96
CA HIS A 81 -4.76 2.98 -13.51
C HIS A 81 -4.65 3.58 -12.11
N GLY A 82 -4.46 4.91 -12.05
CA GLY A 82 -4.21 5.62 -10.80
C GLY A 82 -5.42 5.86 -9.90
N ARG A 83 -6.65 5.60 -10.40
CA ARG A 83 -7.88 5.93 -9.67
C ARG A 83 -8.29 4.87 -8.66
N CYS A 84 -7.85 3.64 -8.84
CA CYS A 84 -8.34 2.51 -8.06
C CYS A 84 -7.24 1.48 -7.88
N PHE A 85 -6.85 1.23 -6.64
CA PHE A 85 -5.88 0.20 -6.27
C PHE A 85 -6.04 -0.21 -4.82
N THR A 86 -5.47 -1.34 -4.46
CA THR A 86 -5.54 -1.90 -3.11
C THR A 86 -4.18 -1.85 -2.44
N THR A 87 -4.17 -1.45 -1.18
CA THR A 87 -3.03 -1.58 -0.26
C THR A 87 -3.49 -2.39 0.94
N TRP A 88 -2.66 -3.31 1.43
CA TRP A 88 -2.94 -3.96 2.70
C TRP A 88 -1.98 -3.50 3.79
N MET A 89 -2.49 -3.49 5.01
CA MET A 89 -1.75 -3.10 6.21
C MET A 89 -1.94 -4.14 7.32
N ALA A 90 -0.92 -4.29 8.16
CA ALA A 90 -0.99 -5.20 9.30
C ALA A 90 -0.12 -4.70 10.46
N GLY A 91 -0.48 -5.06 11.69
CA GLY A 91 0.23 -4.64 12.91
C GLY A 91 -0.12 -3.23 13.38
N ALA A 92 0.56 -2.74 14.38
CA ALA A 92 0.46 -1.39 14.95
C ALA A 92 -1.00 -0.89 15.15
N GLY A 93 -1.90 -1.75 15.63
CA GLY A 93 -3.30 -1.40 15.89
C GLY A 93 -4.19 -1.30 14.64
N ILE A 94 -3.77 -1.84 13.50
CA ILE A 94 -4.65 -1.99 12.34
C ILE A 94 -5.66 -3.13 12.57
N LYS A 95 -6.93 -2.90 12.26
CA LYS A 95 -7.99 -3.90 12.36
C LYS A 95 -7.69 -5.13 11.52
N ARG A 96 -7.86 -6.31 12.11
CA ARG A 96 -7.58 -7.59 11.46
C ARG A 96 -8.80 -8.07 10.66
N GLY A 97 -8.57 -8.57 9.45
CA GLY A 97 -9.64 -9.12 8.62
C GLY A 97 -10.72 -8.10 8.30
N TYR A 98 -10.35 -6.84 8.07
CA TYR A 98 -11.25 -5.74 7.80
C TYR A 98 -10.93 -5.11 6.44
N ASP A 99 -11.95 -5.04 5.60
CA ASP A 99 -11.89 -4.37 4.31
C ASP A 99 -12.50 -2.98 4.42
N TYR A 100 -11.84 -1.98 3.86
CA TYR A 100 -12.30 -0.61 3.84
C TYR A 100 -12.21 -0.03 2.43
N GLY A 101 -13.30 0.60 2.00
CA GLY A 101 -13.47 1.05 0.63
C GLY A 101 -14.07 -0.03 -0.26
N GLN A 102 -14.75 0.41 -1.31
CA GLN A 102 -15.37 -0.47 -2.29
C GLN A 102 -15.24 0.09 -3.69
N THR A 103 -14.96 -0.76 -4.65
CA THR A 103 -14.95 -0.43 -6.06
C THR A 103 -16.26 -0.78 -6.74
N ASP A 104 -16.50 -0.22 -7.93
CA ASP A 104 -17.52 -0.72 -8.84
C ASP A 104 -17.21 -2.17 -9.29
N ASP A 105 -18.17 -2.80 -9.96
CA ASP A 105 -18.04 -4.20 -10.40
C ASP A 105 -16.89 -4.45 -11.37
N TYR A 106 -16.35 -3.40 -11.97
CA TYR A 106 -15.22 -3.45 -12.88
C TYR A 106 -13.89 -3.07 -12.21
N SER A 107 -13.88 -2.76 -10.91
CA SER A 107 -12.69 -2.26 -10.22
C SER A 107 -12.06 -1.03 -10.91
N TYR A 108 -12.89 -0.20 -11.54
CA TYR A 108 -12.46 0.96 -12.30
C TYR A 108 -12.60 2.27 -11.52
N ASN A 109 -13.64 2.39 -10.69
CA ASN A 109 -13.84 3.54 -9.81
C ASN A 109 -14.06 3.09 -8.37
N ILE A 110 -13.71 3.95 -7.43
CA ILE A 110 -14.09 3.77 -6.02
C ILE A 110 -15.47 4.37 -5.83
N ILE A 111 -16.42 3.58 -5.32
CA ILE A 111 -17.82 3.97 -5.13
C ILE A 111 -18.20 4.16 -3.66
N LYS A 112 -17.37 3.68 -2.73
CA LYS A 112 -17.63 3.81 -1.29
C LYS A 112 -16.32 3.95 -0.51
N ASP A 113 -16.35 4.78 0.53
CA ASP A 113 -15.27 4.99 1.49
C ASP A 113 -13.89 5.19 0.82
N PRO A 114 -13.73 6.20 -0.06
CA PRO A 114 -12.48 6.44 -0.75
C PRO A 114 -11.36 6.83 0.23
N VAL A 115 -10.16 6.31 -0.02
CA VAL A 115 -8.94 6.69 0.69
C VAL A 115 -7.97 7.30 -0.32
N HIS A 116 -7.67 8.57 -0.17
CA HIS A 116 -6.64 9.21 -0.97
C HIS A 116 -5.24 8.83 -0.45
N ILE A 117 -4.24 8.86 -1.32
CA ILE A 117 -2.84 8.55 -0.91
C ILE A 117 -2.36 9.43 0.25
N ARG A 118 -2.83 10.67 0.33
CA ARG A 118 -2.52 11.56 1.45
C ARG A 118 -3.15 11.09 2.77
N ASP A 119 -4.34 10.49 2.74
CA ASP A 119 -5.01 9.92 3.91
C ASP A 119 -4.27 8.66 4.38
N LEU A 120 -3.79 7.85 3.44
CA LEU A 120 -2.90 6.72 3.75
C LEU A 120 -1.63 7.20 4.44
N ASN A 121 -0.97 8.23 3.93
CA ASN A 121 0.23 8.81 4.53
C ASN A 121 -0.07 9.42 5.91
N ALA A 122 -1.19 10.13 6.08
CA ALA A 122 -1.62 10.65 7.38
C ALA A 122 -1.84 9.51 8.39
N THR A 123 -2.44 8.40 7.94
CA THR A 123 -2.69 7.22 8.77
C THR A 123 -1.38 6.52 9.17
N ILE A 124 -0.43 6.39 8.25
CA ILE A 124 0.91 5.84 8.55
C ILE A 124 1.61 6.71 9.60
N LEU A 125 1.61 8.03 9.43
CA LEU A 125 2.22 8.96 10.38
C LEU A 125 1.55 8.87 11.76
N ASP A 126 0.22 8.80 11.81
CA ASP A 126 -0.52 8.61 13.07
C ASP A 126 -0.11 7.34 13.81
N ARG A 127 0.04 6.20 13.08
CA ARG A 127 0.53 4.95 13.68
C ARG A 127 1.98 5.03 14.17
N MET A 128 2.76 5.96 13.65
CA MET A 128 4.11 6.27 14.14
C MET A 128 4.11 7.27 15.31
N GLY A 129 2.95 7.73 15.75
CA GLY A 129 2.80 8.76 16.79
C GLY A 129 3.15 10.17 16.31
N ILE A 130 3.07 10.41 15.01
CA ILE A 130 3.43 11.69 14.38
C ILE A 130 2.16 12.40 13.90
N ASP A 131 1.97 13.62 14.36
CA ASP A 131 0.93 14.50 13.83
C ASP A 131 1.32 14.99 12.43
N HIS A 132 0.59 14.54 11.41
CA HIS A 132 0.90 14.83 10.00
C HIS A 132 0.72 16.30 9.63
N GLU A 133 -0.06 17.07 10.39
CA GLU A 133 -0.24 18.52 10.17
C GLU A 133 0.91 19.33 10.72
N LYS A 134 1.53 18.86 11.83
CA LYS A 134 2.66 19.52 12.47
C LYS A 134 4.02 19.09 11.92
N LEU A 135 4.09 17.91 11.31
CA LEU A 135 5.34 17.46 10.67
C LEU A 135 5.56 18.22 9.37
N THR A 136 6.44 19.21 9.44
CA THR A 136 6.83 20.00 8.28
C THR A 136 8.34 19.97 8.06
N PHE A 137 8.77 20.17 6.84
CA PHE A 137 10.16 20.45 6.51
C PHE A 137 10.22 21.73 5.66
N ARG A 138 11.22 22.56 5.93
CA ARG A 138 11.35 23.84 5.21
C ARG A 138 12.07 23.62 3.88
N TYR A 139 11.40 23.99 2.80
CA TYR A 139 11.95 23.92 1.45
C TYR A 139 11.54 25.16 0.65
N GLN A 140 12.51 25.84 0.03
CA GLN A 140 12.31 27.09 -0.73
C GLN A 140 11.47 28.16 0.00
N GLY A 141 11.69 28.28 1.32
CA GLY A 141 11.01 29.29 2.15
C GLY A 141 9.60 28.89 2.64
N LEU A 142 9.07 27.74 2.21
CA LEU A 142 7.77 27.20 2.62
C LEU A 142 7.92 26.01 3.54
N ASP A 143 7.03 25.89 4.51
CA ASP A 143 6.91 24.71 5.36
C ASP A 143 6.04 23.67 4.65
N GLN A 144 6.68 22.59 4.19
CA GLN A 144 6.05 21.52 3.42
C GLN A 144 5.61 20.39 4.34
N ARG A 145 4.40 19.88 4.15
CA ARG A 145 3.89 18.66 4.81
C ARG A 145 4.05 17.46 3.89
N LEU A 146 4.28 16.27 4.45
CA LEU A 146 4.30 15.02 3.69
C LEU A 146 2.94 14.67 3.09
N THR A 147 1.87 15.16 3.67
CA THR A 147 0.49 14.99 3.18
C THR A 147 0.08 16.03 2.15
N GLY A 148 0.97 17.01 1.84
CA GLY A 148 0.72 18.07 0.88
C GLY A 148 -0.10 19.23 1.45
N VAL A 149 -0.59 20.09 0.55
CA VAL A 149 -1.31 21.32 0.91
C VAL A 149 -2.82 21.11 1.08
N GLU A 150 -3.37 20.10 0.43
CA GLU A 150 -4.79 19.79 0.54
C GLU A 150 -5.09 19.02 1.84
N GLU A 151 -6.35 19.05 2.24
CA GLU A 151 -6.81 18.35 3.44
C GLU A 151 -6.55 16.85 3.35
N ALA A 152 -6.02 16.29 4.43
CA ALA A 152 -5.80 14.86 4.62
C ALA A 152 -6.35 14.43 5.96
N ARG A 153 -6.86 13.22 6.05
CA ARG A 153 -7.41 12.66 7.29
C ARG A 153 -6.76 11.33 7.65
N VAL A 154 -6.66 11.07 8.94
CA VAL A 154 -6.37 9.73 9.45
C VAL A 154 -7.61 8.86 9.24
N VAL A 155 -7.44 7.70 8.61
CA VAL A 155 -8.52 6.72 8.38
C VAL A 155 -8.75 5.92 9.66
N LYS A 156 -9.48 6.52 10.61
CA LYS A 156 -9.73 5.92 11.93
C LYS A 156 -10.54 4.63 11.87
N GLU A 157 -11.29 4.44 10.82
CA GLU A 157 -12.16 3.28 10.59
C GLU A 157 -11.37 1.97 10.49
N ILE A 158 -10.10 2.01 10.08
CA ILE A 158 -9.23 0.83 9.97
C ILE A 158 -8.36 0.62 11.22
N ILE A 159 -8.48 1.46 12.22
CA ILE A 159 -7.68 1.43 13.45
C ILE A 159 -8.51 0.83 14.59
N THR A 160 -7.89 0.02 15.48
CA THR A 160 -8.49 -0.53 16.70
C THR A 160 -8.41 0.45 17.87
#